data_79cf216929794d14177a5b23f25598ac
#
_entry.id   79cf216929794d14177a5b23f25598ac
#
_cell.length_a   1.000
_cell.length_b   1.000
_cell.length_c   1.000
_cell.angle_alpha   90.00
_cell.angle_beta   90.00
_cell.angle_gamma   90.00
#
_symmetry.space_group_name_H-M   'P 1'
#
loop_
_entity.id
_entity.type
_entity.pdbx_description
1 polymer ?
#
loop_
_entity_poly.entity_id
_entity_poly.type
_entity_poly.pdbx_seq_one_letter_code
_entity_poly.pdbx_strand_id
1 'polypeptide(L)'
;GYYKTNRDFHEARWDEPIIMKLGNPGERGILVPKADEKVTKATGTVETLLPKNLIRKKAPKLPEMSQMQVLRHYMRLSQETIGTDFNIDIGLGTCTMKYSPKIHEQLVRSEKLSEVHPYQDESTIQGILEIMYRDEQYIKAISGMDKVSLQPGGGTQAIFANVETIRAYHESRGEGEQRNEIITTILSHPGNPGAAATLGYKVITLYPDENGVPDIDALKAAVSEHTAALMITNPEDTGIYNEKIKEFVDIVHAAGGLCVYDQANLNGLFGITRARDAGFDMCHYNLHKSFSSPHGCQGPAAGAQCVCEKLAKFVAAPTVEFDGEKYYLDYNRPDSIGKLRKFYGVPAVLVRTYAYIRTLGPDGMKQIAEMSILNNNYMLKKLLEIKGISLPYAKGKYRLEQARLSWKELTDETGVTTDDICRRIVDYGFQDYFTSHHPRIIPEPFTPEPVESYSKDDIDEFVDAYRQIAEEAYTTPQVVKEAPHHAALGSRIQEDGLIEWKKFATTWRAYI
;
A
#
# COMPACT_ATOMS: atom_id res chain seq x y z
N GLY A 1 3.21 0.27 34.81
CA GLY A 1 2.16 0.44 33.84
C GLY A 1 0.81 0.00 34.36
N TYR A 2 -0.24 0.68 33.98
CA TYR A 2 -1.62 0.37 34.40
C TYR A 2 -2.25 -0.78 33.61
N TYR A 3 -1.57 -1.30 32.59
CA TYR A 3 -2.12 -2.31 31.69
C TYR A 3 -1.43 -3.66 31.90
N LYS A 4 -2.22 -4.74 31.89
CA LYS A 4 -1.71 -6.07 31.64
C LYS A 4 -1.05 -6.02 30.26
N THR A 5 0.17 -6.48 30.17
CA THR A 5 0.91 -6.54 28.93
C THR A 5 0.26 -7.52 27.93
N ASN A 6 -0.38 -8.57 28.38
CA ASN A 6 -1.14 -9.47 27.48
C ASN A 6 -2.62 -9.41 27.82
N ARG A 7 -3.43 -9.02 26.87
CA ARG A 7 -4.89 -8.99 27.01
C ARG A 7 -5.46 -10.38 26.79
N ASP A 8 -6.53 -10.67 27.50
CA ASP A 8 -7.40 -11.82 27.21
C ASP A 8 -8.36 -11.40 26.09
N PHE A 9 -7.91 -11.59 24.88
CA PHE A 9 -8.62 -11.16 23.67
C PHE A 9 -9.45 -12.29 23.10
N HIS A 10 -10.71 -12.01 22.78
CA HIS A 10 -11.60 -12.89 22.03
C HIS A 10 -12.38 -12.08 21.02
N GLU A 11 -12.32 -12.49 19.78
CA GLU A 11 -13.13 -11.93 18.72
C GLU A 11 -14.60 -12.38 18.86
N ALA A 12 -15.54 -11.54 18.48
CA ALA A 12 -16.93 -11.95 18.43
C ALA A 12 -17.12 -13.06 17.38
N ARG A 13 -18.00 -14.04 17.69
CA ARG A 13 -18.33 -15.12 16.77
C ARG A 13 -19.82 -15.30 16.68
N TRP A 14 -20.38 -15.05 15.50
CA TRP A 14 -21.80 -15.09 15.24
C TRP A 14 -22.24 -16.32 14.45
N ASP A 15 -21.34 -17.10 13.88
CA ASP A 15 -21.61 -18.16 12.89
C ASP A 15 -22.53 -17.65 11.76
N GLU A 16 -22.29 -16.41 11.33
CA GLU A 16 -23.13 -15.71 10.35
C GLU A 16 -23.00 -16.36 8.98
N PRO A 17 -24.10 -16.86 8.37
CA PRO A 17 -24.00 -17.48 7.06
C PRO A 17 -23.74 -16.45 5.97
N ILE A 18 -23.30 -16.90 4.80
CA ILE A 18 -23.21 -16.02 3.66
C ILE A 18 -24.58 -15.43 3.30
N ILE A 19 -24.59 -14.16 2.85
CA ILE A 19 -25.82 -13.42 2.57
C ILE A 19 -26.75 -14.15 1.59
N MET A 20 -26.20 -14.93 0.67
CA MET A 20 -26.98 -15.68 -0.33
C MET A 20 -27.83 -16.81 0.27
N LYS A 21 -27.62 -17.17 1.53
CA LYS A 21 -28.45 -18.15 2.27
C LYS A 21 -29.52 -17.48 3.15
N LEU A 22 -29.53 -16.16 3.17
CA LEU A 22 -30.47 -15.39 3.99
C LEU A 22 -31.64 -14.90 3.15
N GLY A 23 -32.71 -14.45 3.87
CA GLY A 23 -33.89 -13.89 3.26
C GLY A 23 -34.99 -14.91 2.98
N ASN A 24 -36.17 -14.41 2.71
CA ASN A 24 -37.35 -15.19 2.38
C ASN A 24 -38.05 -14.59 1.15
N PRO A 25 -38.66 -15.43 0.30
CA PRO A 25 -39.41 -14.94 -0.85
C PRO A 25 -40.48 -13.90 -0.46
N GLY A 26 -40.46 -12.75 -1.12
CA GLY A 26 -41.39 -11.65 -0.87
C GLY A 26 -40.91 -10.62 0.15
N GLU A 27 -39.81 -10.85 0.88
CA GLU A 27 -39.19 -9.80 1.70
C GLU A 27 -38.57 -8.73 0.84
N ARG A 28 -38.69 -7.47 1.26
CA ARG A 28 -38.18 -6.32 0.51
C ARG A 28 -37.37 -5.39 1.39
N GLY A 29 -36.27 -4.90 0.83
CA GLY A 29 -35.49 -3.83 1.39
C GLY A 29 -36.00 -2.44 0.97
N ILE A 30 -35.11 -1.56 0.58
CA ILE A 30 -35.43 -0.23 0.06
C ILE A 30 -36.04 -0.37 -1.34
N LEU A 31 -37.19 0.27 -1.57
CA LEU A 31 -37.76 0.37 -2.91
C LEU A 31 -37.04 1.49 -3.66
N VAL A 32 -36.32 1.12 -4.70
CA VAL A 32 -35.64 2.08 -5.57
C VAL A 32 -36.72 2.84 -6.37
N PRO A 33 -36.67 4.19 -6.46
CA PRO A 33 -37.60 4.95 -7.28
C PRO A 33 -37.46 4.55 -8.75
N LYS A 34 -38.57 4.60 -9.46
CA LYS A 34 -38.56 4.36 -10.90
C LYS A 34 -37.79 5.47 -11.61
N ALA A 35 -37.09 5.12 -12.69
CA ALA A 35 -36.44 6.12 -13.53
C ALA A 35 -37.47 7.13 -14.09
N ASP A 36 -37.07 8.40 -14.19
CA ASP A 36 -37.92 9.45 -14.79
C ASP A 36 -38.25 9.07 -16.25
N GLU A 37 -39.51 9.24 -16.62
CA GLU A 37 -39.98 8.93 -17.98
C GLU A 37 -39.24 9.70 -19.06
N LYS A 38 -38.80 10.94 -18.79
CA LYS A 38 -38.00 11.71 -19.74
C LYS A 38 -36.65 11.05 -19.98
N VAL A 39 -36.01 10.51 -18.94
CA VAL A 39 -34.75 9.78 -19.06
C VAL A 39 -34.99 8.50 -19.88
N THR A 40 -36.00 7.70 -19.53
CA THR A 40 -36.32 6.46 -20.24
C THR A 40 -36.65 6.71 -21.71
N LYS A 41 -37.39 7.79 -22.01
CA LYS A 41 -37.69 8.19 -23.39
C LYS A 41 -36.44 8.62 -24.17
N ALA A 42 -35.50 9.32 -23.51
CA ALA A 42 -34.27 9.79 -24.15
C ALA A 42 -33.25 8.67 -24.37
N THR A 43 -33.11 7.75 -23.42
CA THR A 43 -32.12 6.68 -23.46
C THR A 43 -32.59 5.39 -24.13
N GLY A 44 -33.89 5.16 -24.18
CA GLY A 44 -34.46 3.87 -24.61
C GLY A 44 -34.47 2.82 -23.47
N THR A 45 -34.84 1.60 -23.80
CA THR A 45 -34.88 0.46 -22.87
C THR A 45 -33.64 -0.41 -23.05
N VAL A 46 -33.39 -1.28 -22.07
CA VAL A 46 -32.27 -2.24 -22.12
C VAL A 46 -32.30 -3.06 -23.39
N GLU A 47 -33.47 -3.43 -23.86
CA GLU A 47 -33.70 -4.23 -25.07
C GLU A 47 -33.29 -3.48 -26.35
N THR A 48 -33.34 -2.14 -26.34
CA THR A 48 -32.90 -1.29 -27.45
C THR A 48 -31.45 -0.90 -27.41
N LEU A 49 -30.85 -0.91 -26.22
CA LEU A 49 -29.47 -0.46 -25.99
C LEU A 49 -28.44 -1.59 -26.04
N LEU A 50 -28.84 -2.83 -25.73
CA LEU A 50 -27.93 -3.95 -25.67
C LEU A 50 -28.21 -4.99 -26.76
N PRO A 51 -27.17 -5.67 -27.30
CA PRO A 51 -27.33 -6.84 -28.11
C PRO A 51 -28.15 -7.94 -27.41
N LYS A 52 -29.08 -8.58 -28.12
CA LYS A 52 -29.98 -9.59 -27.53
C LYS A 52 -29.28 -10.75 -26.82
N ASN A 53 -28.07 -11.12 -27.25
CA ASN A 53 -27.25 -12.16 -26.63
C ASN A 53 -26.62 -11.75 -25.33
N LEU A 54 -26.57 -10.46 -24.98
CA LEU A 54 -26.07 -9.92 -23.73
C LEU A 54 -27.17 -9.68 -22.71
N ILE A 55 -28.44 -9.72 -23.12
CA ILE A 55 -29.58 -9.53 -22.23
C ILE A 55 -29.87 -10.82 -21.46
N ARG A 56 -29.93 -10.72 -20.14
CA ARG A 56 -30.30 -11.85 -19.28
C ARG A 56 -31.72 -12.30 -19.55
N LYS A 57 -31.95 -13.59 -19.76
CA LYS A 57 -33.28 -14.17 -19.91
C LYS A 57 -34.03 -14.32 -18.59
N LYS A 58 -33.30 -14.38 -17.46
CA LYS A 58 -33.86 -14.50 -16.11
C LYS A 58 -33.09 -13.56 -15.19
N ALA A 59 -33.80 -12.92 -14.26
CA ALA A 59 -33.17 -12.15 -13.20
C ALA A 59 -32.26 -13.04 -12.34
N PRO A 60 -31.14 -12.51 -11.79
CA PRO A 60 -30.34 -13.25 -10.85
C PRO A 60 -31.16 -13.57 -9.59
N LYS A 61 -30.98 -14.75 -9.06
CA LYS A 61 -31.56 -15.13 -7.75
C LYS A 61 -30.76 -14.42 -6.65
N LEU A 62 -31.15 -13.22 -6.28
CA LEU A 62 -30.61 -12.49 -5.16
C LEU A 62 -31.45 -12.79 -3.90
N PRO A 63 -30.85 -12.73 -2.70
CA PRO A 63 -31.63 -12.89 -1.46
C PRO A 63 -32.64 -11.74 -1.33
N GLU A 64 -33.88 -12.10 -0.96
CA GLU A 64 -34.93 -11.14 -0.67
C GLU A 64 -34.91 -10.89 0.83
N MET A 65 -34.49 -9.70 1.25
CA MET A 65 -34.23 -9.36 2.65
C MET A 65 -34.75 -7.96 2.98
N SER A 66 -35.19 -7.79 4.22
CA SER A 66 -35.46 -6.45 4.74
C SER A 66 -34.16 -5.67 4.99
N GLN A 67 -34.25 -4.34 5.00
CA GLN A 67 -33.12 -3.46 5.32
C GLN A 67 -32.50 -3.81 6.69
N MET A 68 -33.31 -4.16 7.67
CA MET A 68 -32.83 -4.53 9.01
C MET A 68 -32.06 -5.85 9.02
N GLN A 69 -32.44 -6.83 8.21
CA GLN A 69 -31.70 -8.09 8.08
C GLN A 69 -30.32 -7.83 7.44
N VAL A 70 -30.27 -7.04 6.38
CA VAL A 70 -29.01 -6.66 5.73
C VAL A 70 -28.10 -5.92 6.70
N LEU A 71 -28.64 -4.94 7.44
CA LEU A 71 -27.88 -4.20 8.45
C LEU A 71 -27.30 -5.13 9.51
N ARG A 72 -28.13 -6.00 10.10
CA ARG A 72 -27.69 -6.94 11.15
C ARG A 72 -26.62 -7.89 10.63
N HIS A 73 -26.78 -8.41 9.42
CA HIS A 73 -25.80 -9.29 8.80
C HIS A 73 -24.40 -8.64 8.75
N TYR A 74 -24.31 -7.45 8.15
CA TYR A 74 -23.03 -6.76 8.05
C TYR A 74 -22.51 -6.21 9.39
N MET A 75 -23.39 -5.85 10.33
CA MET A 75 -22.96 -5.46 11.67
C MET A 75 -22.35 -6.63 12.45
N ARG A 76 -22.88 -7.83 12.32
CA ARG A 76 -22.29 -9.05 12.92
C ARG A 76 -20.93 -9.35 12.31
N LEU A 77 -20.84 -9.36 10.97
CA LEU A 77 -19.57 -9.57 10.29
C LEU A 77 -18.52 -8.50 10.67
N SER A 78 -18.94 -7.25 10.90
CA SER A 78 -18.01 -6.18 11.33
C SER A 78 -17.44 -6.40 12.72
N GLN A 79 -18.13 -7.14 13.59
CA GLN A 79 -17.65 -7.50 14.93
C GLN A 79 -16.67 -8.69 14.89
N GLU A 80 -16.68 -9.44 13.81
CA GLU A 80 -15.79 -10.58 13.56
C GLU A 80 -14.48 -10.16 12.84
N THR A 81 -14.11 -8.88 12.91
CA THR A 81 -12.91 -8.36 12.27
C THR A 81 -12.08 -7.54 13.25
N ILE A 82 -10.76 -7.75 13.20
CA ILE A 82 -9.79 -6.91 13.90
C ILE A 82 -9.63 -5.61 13.10
N GLY A 83 -9.64 -4.48 13.77
CA GLY A 83 -9.48 -3.17 13.14
C GLY A 83 -8.77 -2.17 14.05
N THR A 84 -8.10 -1.21 13.44
CA THR A 84 -7.29 -0.19 14.12
C THR A 84 -8.05 0.73 15.07
N ASP A 85 -9.38 0.71 15.03
CA ASP A 85 -10.22 1.45 15.97
C ASP A 85 -10.35 0.75 17.34
N PHE A 86 -10.05 -0.53 17.41
CA PHE A 86 -10.18 -1.36 18.62
C PHE A 86 -8.85 -1.99 19.05
N ASN A 87 -7.97 -2.26 18.11
CA ASN A 87 -6.76 -3.02 18.32
C ASN A 87 -5.54 -2.23 17.87
N ILE A 88 -4.39 -2.53 18.47
CA ILE A 88 -3.10 -2.08 17.99
C ILE A 88 -2.81 -2.81 16.69
N ASP A 89 -2.52 -2.05 15.63
CA ASP A 89 -2.24 -2.60 14.30
C ASP A 89 -0.87 -2.11 13.84
N ILE A 90 0.19 -2.65 14.42
CA ILE A 90 1.56 -2.40 13.98
C ILE A 90 1.77 -3.19 12.70
N GLY A 91 1.84 -2.48 11.57
CA GLY A 91 2.01 -3.07 10.26
C GLY A 91 3.29 -3.89 10.13
N LEU A 92 3.26 -4.90 9.28
CA LEU A 92 4.44 -5.68 8.92
C LEU A 92 4.97 -5.23 7.57
N GLY A 93 6.23 -4.80 7.57
CA GLY A 93 6.93 -4.34 6.39
C GLY A 93 6.38 -3.03 5.84
N THR A 94 6.54 -2.83 4.53
CA THR A 94 6.18 -1.60 3.83
C THR A 94 4.67 -1.34 3.73
N CYS A 95 3.84 -2.14 4.40
CA CYS A 95 2.39 -1.97 4.46
C CYS A 95 2.00 -1.15 5.69
N THR A 96 2.50 0.08 5.76
CA THR A 96 2.24 1.03 6.83
C THR A 96 0.76 1.11 7.18
N MET A 97 0.42 0.83 8.44
CA MET A 97 -0.93 0.94 8.99
C MET A 97 -0.98 2.12 9.95
N LYS A 98 -0.88 3.32 9.40
CA LYS A 98 -0.86 4.57 10.14
C LYS A 98 -2.26 4.98 10.57
N TYR A 99 -2.41 5.53 11.78
CA TYR A 99 -3.66 6.12 12.21
C TYR A 99 -4.17 7.17 11.23
N SER A 100 -5.42 7.03 10.81
CA SER A 100 -6.10 8.01 9.96
C SER A 100 -7.04 8.87 10.82
N PRO A 101 -6.76 10.17 10.98
CA PRO A 101 -7.58 11.05 11.83
C PRO A 101 -9.04 11.08 11.40
N LYS A 102 -9.96 10.94 12.35
CA LYS A 102 -11.42 10.87 12.06
C LYS A 102 -11.96 12.14 11.40
N ILE A 103 -11.31 13.29 11.59
CA ILE A 103 -11.66 14.53 10.90
C ILE A 103 -11.50 14.39 9.37
N HIS A 104 -10.54 13.58 8.89
CA HIS A 104 -10.38 13.33 7.47
C HIS A 104 -11.60 12.62 6.88
N GLU A 105 -12.22 11.71 7.64
CA GLU A 105 -13.45 11.03 7.22
C GLU A 105 -14.64 11.99 7.13
N GLN A 106 -14.75 12.95 8.05
CA GLN A 106 -15.79 13.98 7.99
C GLN A 106 -15.65 14.85 6.74
N LEU A 107 -14.41 15.24 6.40
CA LEU A 107 -14.14 16.02 5.19
C LEU A 107 -14.52 15.26 3.92
N VAL A 108 -14.18 13.99 3.84
CA VAL A 108 -14.44 13.14 2.66
C VAL A 108 -15.92 12.81 2.50
N ARG A 109 -16.65 12.67 3.61
CA ARG A 109 -18.11 12.44 3.61
C ARG A 109 -18.95 13.69 3.37
N SER A 110 -18.31 14.86 3.27
CA SER A 110 -19.01 16.08 2.90
C SER A 110 -19.67 15.93 1.53
N GLU A 111 -20.91 16.35 1.40
CA GLU A 111 -21.67 16.35 0.14
C GLU A 111 -20.92 17.07 -0.99
N LYS A 112 -20.10 18.08 -0.64
CA LYS A 112 -19.23 18.80 -1.59
C LYS A 112 -18.20 17.92 -2.28
N LEU A 113 -17.94 16.73 -1.76
CA LEU A 113 -17.03 15.74 -2.34
C LEU A 113 -17.75 14.46 -2.71
N SER A 114 -18.61 13.93 -1.82
CA SER A 114 -19.22 12.61 -1.97
C SER A 114 -20.33 12.57 -3.04
N GLU A 115 -20.98 13.72 -3.31
CA GLU A 115 -22.06 13.82 -4.28
C GLU A 115 -21.66 14.49 -5.60
N VAL A 116 -20.37 14.56 -5.86
CA VAL A 116 -19.82 15.13 -7.09
C VAL A 116 -19.58 14.04 -8.13
N HIS A 117 -20.10 14.25 -9.35
CA HIS A 117 -19.76 13.38 -10.47
C HIS A 117 -18.44 13.84 -11.11
N PRO A 118 -17.49 12.93 -11.38
CA PRO A 118 -16.17 13.31 -11.92
C PRO A 118 -16.18 14.03 -13.26
N TYR A 119 -17.22 13.88 -14.05
CA TYR A 119 -17.38 14.56 -15.36
C TYR A 119 -18.36 15.73 -15.36
N GLN A 120 -18.73 16.23 -14.17
CA GLN A 120 -19.47 17.50 -14.14
C GLN A 120 -18.55 18.67 -14.52
N ASP A 121 -19.14 19.82 -14.85
CA ASP A 121 -18.41 20.98 -15.31
C ASP A 121 -17.36 21.45 -14.28
N GLU A 122 -16.15 21.76 -14.74
CA GLU A 122 -15.02 22.15 -13.89
C GLU A 122 -15.31 23.38 -13.01
N SER A 123 -16.19 24.29 -13.48
CA SER A 123 -16.61 25.44 -12.69
C SER A 123 -17.34 25.07 -11.39
N THR A 124 -17.90 23.86 -11.32
CA THR A 124 -18.63 23.34 -10.16
C THR A 124 -17.75 22.56 -9.18
N ILE A 125 -16.50 22.28 -9.54
CA ILE A 125 -15.54 21.47 -8.74
C ILE A 125 -14.24 22.21 -8.43
N GLN A 126 -14.24 23.53 -8.50
CA GLN A 126 -13.05 24.35 -8.32
C GLN A 126 -12.31 24.08 -6.99
N GLY A 127 -13.05 23.84 -5.89
CA GLY A 127 -12.43 23.50 -4.60
C GLY A 127 -11.68 22.16 -4.61
N ILE A 128 -12.17 21.17 -5.34
CA ILE A 128 -11.47 19.87 -5.50
C ILE A 128 -10.22 20.04 -6.34
N LEU A 129 -10.33 20.78 -7.46
CA LEU A 129 -9.18 21.06 -8.32
C LEU A 129 -8.12 21.90 -7.60
N GLU A 130 -8.51 22.88 -6.78
CA GLU A 130 -7.59 23.65 -5.95
C GLU A 130 -6.84 22.74 -4.96
N ILE A 131 -7.53 21.83 -4.27
CA ILE A 131 -6.90 20.86 -3.36
C ILE A 131 -5.86 20.03 -4.11
N MET A 132 -6.21 19.49 -5.27
CA MET A 132 -5.30 18.70 -6.09
C MET A 132 -4.09 19.51 -6.55
N TYR A 133 -4.29 20.74 -7.00
CA TYR A 133 -3.20 21.62 -7.38
C TYR A 133 -2.26 21.90 -6.21
N ARG A 134 -2.81 22.20 -5.02
CA ARG A 134 -2.02 22.44 -3.81
C ARG A 134 -1.30 21.19 -3.33
N ASP A 135 -1.91 20.01 -3.42
CA ASP A 135 -1.23 18.72 -3.14
C ASP A 135 -0.02 18.53 -4.05
N GLU A 136 -0.14 18.83 -5.34
CA GLU A 136 0.99 18.83 -6.25
C GLU A 136 2.11 19.74 -5.75
N GLN A 137 1.80 21.01 -5.36
CA GLN A 137 2.81 21.94 -4.87
C GLN A 137 3.49 21.45 -3.58
N TYR A 138 2.72 20.89 -2.64
CA TYR A 138 3.30 20.32 -1.41
C TYR A 138 4.19 19.12 -1.71
N ILE A 139 3.75 18.22 -2.57
CA ILE A 139 4.53 17.03 -2.94
C ILE A 139 5.80 17.42 -3.72
N LYS A 140 5.76 18.46 -4.56
CA LYS A 140 6.96 19.06 -5.18
C LYS A 140 7.95 19.54 -4.12
N ALA A 141 7.49 20.23 -3.10
CA ALA A 141 8.34 20.69 -2.00
C ALA A 141 8.96 19.52 -1.21
N ILE A 142 8.16 18.47 -0.95
CA ILE A 142 8.60 17.27 -0.22
C ILE A 142 9.63 16.47 -1.02
N SER A 143 9.42 16.30 -2.33
CA SER A 143 10.28 15.49 -3.20
C SER A 143 11.48 16.25 -3.77
N GLY A 144 11.38 17.57 -3.87
CA GLY A 144 12.28 18.42 -4.62
C GLY A 144 12.13 18.31 -6.15
N MET A 145 11.10 17.59 -6.62
CA MET A 145 10.83 17.39 -8.04
C MET A 145 10.03 18.56 -8.65
N ASP A 146 10.02 18.64 -9.98
CA ASP A 146 9.49 19.79 -10.72
C ASP A 146 8.03 19.61 -11.15
N LYS A 147 7.59 18.37 -11.38
CA LYS A 147 6.20 18.03 -11.76
C LYS A 147 5.72 16.78 -11.02
N VAL A 148 4.42 16.78 -10.68
CA VAL A 148 3.77 15.65 -10.01
C VAL A 148 2.49 15.29 -10.76
N SER A 149 2.27 13.99 -10.98
CA SER A 149 0.99 13.46 -11.41
C SER A 149 0.29 12.76 -10.25
N LEU A 150 -0.94 13.13 -9.98
CA LEU A 150 -1.82 12.52 -8.98
C LEU A 150 -2.79 11.50 -9.60
N GLN A 151 -2.53 11.10 -10.85
CA GLN A 151 -3.32 10.10 -11.57
C GLN A 151 -3.21 8.68 -10.99
N PRO A 152 -2.03 8.21 -10.50
CA PRO A 152 -1.91 6.84 -10.06
C PRO A 152 -2.91 6.50 -8.94
N GLY A 153 -3.60 5.36 -9.07
CA GLY A 153 -4.53 4.86 -8.06
C GLY A 153 -3.87 4.00 -6.98
N GLY A 154 -2.55 4.01 -6.89
CA GLY A 154 -1.77 3.27 -5.91
C GLY A 154 -0.30 3.17 -6.30
N GLY A 155 0.52 2.52 -5.43
CA GLY A 155 1.97 2.41 -5.62
C GLY A 155 2.35 1.70 -6.91
N THR A 156 1.81 0.52 -7.16
CA THR A 156 2.10 -0.25 -8.38
C THR A 156 1.78 0.53 -9.65
N GLN A 157 0.68 1.31 -9.65
CA GLN A 157 0.36 2.14 -10.81
C GLN A 157 1.31 3.34 -10.95
N ALA A 158 1.82 3.88 -9.85
CA ALA A 158 2.85 4.93 -9.87
C ALA A 158 4.20 4.37 -10.37
N ILE A 159 4.57 3.16 -9.95
CA ILE A 159 5.74 2.43 -10.48
C ILE A 159 5.59 2.23 -11.99
N PHE A 160 4.43 1.76 -12.44
CA PHE A 160 4.14 1.56 -13.85
C PHE A 160 4.27 2.87 -14.64
N ALA A 161 3.73 3.98 -14.11
CA ALA A 161 3.87 5.31 -14.70
C ALA A 161 5.34 5.75 -14.81
N ASN A 162 6.18 5.44 -13.81
CA ASN A 162 7.61 5.71 -13.88
C ASN A 162 8.27 4.93 -15.03
N VAL A 163 7.96 3.64 -15.19
CA VAL A 163 8.54 2.82 -16.27
C VAL A 163 8.05 3.28 -17.65
N GLU A 164 6.78 3.67 -17.80
CA GLU A 164 6.28 4.27 -19.05
C GLU A 164 6.97 5.61 -19.34
N THR A 165 7.24 6.42 -18.32
CA THR A 165 8.00 7.68 -18.48
C THR A 165 9.44 7.42 -18.91
N ILE A 166 10.10 6.37 -18.39
CA ILE A 166 11.44 5.93 -18.82
C ILE A 166 11.40 5.58 -20.30
N ARG A 167 10.40 4.78 -20.71
CA ARG A 167 10.22 4.40 -22.11
C ARG A 167 10.04 5.63 -23.01
N ALA A 168 9.07 6.49 -22.70
CA ALA A 168 8.78 7.68 -23.48
C ALA A 168 9.99 8.62 -23.60
N TYR A 169 10.79 8.74 -22.54
CA TYR A 169 12.01 9.53 -22.56
C TYR A 169 13.03 8.96 -23.55
N HIS A 170 13.38 7.67 -23.45
CA HIS A 170 14.37 7.06 -24.34
C HIS A 170 13.89 6.97 -25.81
N GLU A 171 12.60 6.69 -26.02
CA GLU A 171 12.01 6.74 -27.38
C GLU A 171 12.08 8.13 -27.99
N SER A 172 11.81 9.18 -27.21
CA SER A 172 11.90 10.58 -27.70
C SER A 172 13.33 10.98 -28.11
N ARG A 173 14.32 10.23 -27.66
CA ARG A 173 15.74 10.41 -28.01
C ARG A 173 16.22 9.47 -29.12
N GLY A 174 15.35 8.58 -29.63
CA GLY A 174 15.73 7.54 -30.58
C GLY A 174 16.53 6.38 -29.97
N GLU A 175 16.52 6.23 -28.65
CA GLU A 175 17.29 5.23 -27.90
C GLU A 175 16.42 4.05 -27.40
N GLY A 176 15.13 4.03 -27.75
CA GLY A 176 14.16 3.08 -27.18
C GLY A 176 14.53 1.60 -27.35
N GLU A 177 15.05 1.22 -28.52
CA GLU A 177 15.50 -0.16 -28.80
C GLU A 177 16.79 -0.52 -28.04
N GLN A 178 17.69 0.45 -27.87
CA GLN A 178 18.97 0.25 -27.22
C GLN A 178 18.83 0.18 -25.70
N ARG A 179 18.02 1.07 -25.09
CA ARG A 179 17.80 1.20 -23.66
C ARG A 179 16.72 0.22 -23.18
N ASN A 180 17.06 -1.06 -23.06
CA ASN A 180 16.11 -2.16 -22.83
C ASN A 180 16.32 -2.91 -21.50
N GLU A 181 17.23 -2.44 -20.63
CA GLU A 181 17.53 -3.04 -19.33
C GLU A 181 17.12 -2.11 -18.19
N ILE A 182 16.43 -2.64 -17.17
CA ILE A 182 16.16 -1.95 -15.91
C ILE A 182 16.84 -2.72 -14.77
N ILE A 183 17.63 -2.01 -13.99
CA ILE A 183 18.29 -2.55 -12.79
C ILE A 183 17.40 -2.27 -11.59
N THR A 184 17.19 -3.28 -10.72
CA THR A 184 16.45 -3.17 -9.46
C THR A 184 17.16 -3.97 -8.36
N THR A 185 16.60 -3.98 -7.16
CA THR A 185 17.17 -4.69 -6.01
C THR A 185 16.22 -5.74 -5.49
N ILE A 186 16.75 -6.85 -4.95
CA ILE A 186 15.94 -7.98 -4.49
C ILE A 186 15.08 -7.64 -3.26
N LEU A 187 15.51 -6.70 -2.43
CA LEU A 187 14.83 -6.26 -1.23
C LEU A 187 13.89 -5.07 -1.47
N SER A 188 13.73 -4.61 -2.73
CA SER A 188 12.73 -3.62 -3.11
C SER A 188 11.37 -4.28 -3.35
N HIS A 189 10.33 -3.44 -3.43
CA HIS A 189 8.98 -3.92 -3.72
C HIS A 189 8.91 -4.67 -5.05
N PRO A 190 8.28 -5.87 -5.13
CA PRO A 190 8.20 -6.68 -6.35
C PRO A 190 7.47 -5.98 -7.51
N GLY A 191 6.76 -4.89 -7.24
CA GLY A 191 6.19 -4.02 -8.27
C GLY A 191 7.24 -3.39 -9.20
N ASN A 192 8.47 -3.14 -8.73
CA ASN A 192 9.54 -2.57 -9.54
C ASN A 192 9.94 -3.52 -10.69
N PRO A 193 10.42 -4.76 -10.42
CA PRO A 193 10.72 -5.71 -11.48
C PRO A 193 9.46 -6.12 -12.27
N GLY A 194 8.30 -6.20 -11.63
CA GLY A 194 7.03 -6.57 -12.27
C GLY A 194 6.59 -5.57 -13.34
N ALA A 195 6.63 -4.27 -13.05
CA ALA A 195 6.29 -3.23 -14.02
C ALA A 195 7.30 -3.19 -15.17
N ALA A 196 8.60 -3.29 -14.87
CA ALA A 196 9.65 -3.33 -15.87
C ALA A 196 9.45 -4.52 -16.85
N ALA A 197 9.25 -5.72 -16.32
CA ALA A 197 9.01 -6.92 -17.13
C ALA A 197 7.71 -6.82 -17.95
N THR A 198 6.62 -6.28 -17.37
CA THR A 198 5.34 -6.08 -18.06
C THR A 198 5.51 -5.17 -19.28
N LEU A 199 6.38 -4.19 -19.19
CA LEU A 199 6.69 -3.26 -20.26
C LEU A 199 7.82 -3.74 -21.20
N GLY A 200 8.25 -5.00 -21.06
CA GLY A 200 9.20 -5.65 -21.97
C GLY A 200 10.67 -5.36 -21.71
N TYR A 201 11.01 -4.73 -20.57
CA TYR A 201 12.39 -4.56 -20.17
C TYR A 201 13.00 -5.85 -19.65
N LYS A 202 14.26 -6.06 -19.91
CA LYS A 202 15.10 -7.05 -19.23
C LYS A 202 15.42 -6.53 -17.84
N VAL A 203 15.08 -7.31 -16.81
CA VAL A 203 15.31 -6.94 -15.42
C VAL A 203 16.62 -7.54 -14.92
N ILE A 204 17.49 -6.68 -14.37
CA ILE A 204 18.71 -7.09 -13.67
C ILE A 204 18.50 -6.83 -12.18
N THR A 205 18.69 -7.85 -11.35
CA THR A 205 18.42 -7.76 -9.91
C THR A 205 19.73 -7.76 -9.12
N LEU A 206 19.96 -6.73 -8.33
CA LEU A 206 21.07 -6.64 -7.39
C LEU A 206 20.71 -7.29 -6.06
N TYR A 207 21.68 -7.98 -5.47
CA TYR A 207 21.55 -8.57 -4.13
C TYR A 207 22.25 -7.68 -3.11
N PRO A 208 21.91 -7.77 -1.81
CA PRO A 208 22.59 -7.03 -0.78
C PRO A 208 24.00 -7.58 -0.54
N ASP A 209 24.88 -6.69 -0.12
CA ASP A 209 26.19 -7.03 0.43
C ASP A 209 26.08 -7.57 1.87
N GLU A 210 27.19 -7.82 2.53
CA GLU A 210 27.26 -8.28 3.92
C GLU A 210 26.67 -7.29 4.95
N ASN A 211 26.54 -6.01 4.57
CA ASN A 211 25.95 -4.97 5.40
C ASN A 211 24.43 -4.82 5.18
N GLY A 212 23.86 -5.56 4.24
CA GLY A 212 22.43 -5.55 3.94
C GLY A 212 21.96 -4.36 3.11
N VAL A 213 22.87 -3.73 2.36
CA VAL A 213 22.58 -2.72 1.35
C VAL A 213 22.95 -3.26 -0.04
N PRO A 214 22.32 -2.78 -1.13
CA PRO A 214 22.66 -3.24 -2.48
C PRO A 214 24.16 -3.13 -2.77
N ASP A 215 24.71 -4.16 -3.40
CA ASP A 215 26.14 -4.22 -3.72
C ASP A 215 26.50 -3.23 -4.87
N ILE A 216 27.34 -2.26 -4.57
CA ILE A 216 27.77 -1.24 -5.52
C ILE A 216 28.67 -1.78 -6.63
N ASP A 217 29.49 -2.79 -6.34
CA ASP A 217 30.37 -3.37 -7.36
C ASP A 217 29.56 -4.25 -8.34
N ALA A 218 28.50 -4.91 -7.83
CA ALA A 218 27.50 -5.55 -8.68
C ALA A 218 26.76 -4.54 -9.57
N LEU A 219 26.44 -3.34 -9.06
CA LEU A 219 25.86 -2.26 -9.87
C LEU A 219 26.84 -1.84 -11.00
N LYS A 220 28.10 -1.57 -10.68
CA LYS A 220 29.12 -1.19 -11.67
C LYS A 220 29.28 -2.24 -12.78
N ALA A 221 29.16 -3.53 -12.42
CA ALA A 221 29.22 -4.64 -13.38
C ALA A 221 27.95 -4.78 -14.23
N ALA A 222 26.79 -4.37 -13.70
CA ALA A 222 25.50 -4.47 -14.38
C ALA A 222 25.20 -3.31 -15.34
N VAL A 223 25.76 -2.14 -15.08
CA VAL A 223 25.51 -0.94 -15.87
C VAL A 223 26.18 -1.03 -17.24
N SER A 224 25.44 -0.72 -18.29
CA SER A 224 25.90 -0.75 -19.67
C SER A 224 25.22 0.32 -20.53
N GLU A 225 25.52 0.37 -21.82
CA GLU A 225 24.82 1.19 -22.80
C GLU A 225 23.34 0.78 -22.99
N HIS A 226 22.95 -0.41 -22.51
CA HIS A 226 21.57 -0.91 -22.55
C HIS A 226 20.76 -0.50 -21.31
N THR A 227 21.39 0.07 -20.29
CA THR A 227 20.73 0.47 -19.07
C THR A 227 19.77 1.64 -19.32
N ALA A 228 18.46 1.39 -19.24
CA ALA A 228 17.44 2.41 -19.30
C ALA A 228 17.27 3.14 -17.96
N ALA A 229 17.25 2.39 -16.86
CA ALA A 229 17.11 2.97 -15.52
C ALA A 229 17.58 2.05 -14.39
N LEU A 230 17.83 2.67 -13.23
CA LEU A 230 17.86 2.05 -11.91
C LEU A 230 16.57 2.37 -11.18
N MET A 231 15.93 1.37 -10.60
CA MET A 231 14.79 1.51 -9.69
C MET A 231 15.17 0.94 -8.33
N ILE A 232 15.26 1.78 -7.32
CA ILE A 232 15.80 1.42 -6.00
C ILE A 232 14.97 2.04 -4.87
N THR A 233 14.87 1.32 -3.75
CA THR A 233 14.32 1.79 -2.48
C THR A 233 15.47 2.14 -1.54
N ASN A 234 15.32 3.17 -0.72
CA ASN A 234 16.29 3.47 0.34
C ASN A 234 15.61 4.20 1.52
N PRO A 235 15.53 3.59 2.73
CA PRO A 235 16.04 2.25 3.01
C PRO A 235 15.22 1.17 2.29
N GLU A 236 15.84 0.02 2.06
CA GLU A 236 15.12 -1.19 1.68
C GLU A 236 14.45 -1.82 2.91
N ASP A 237 13.77 -2.95 2.75
CA ASP A 237 13.03 -3.62 3.83
C ASP A 237 13.86 -3.96 5.07
N THR A 238 15.19 -3.95 4.96
CA THR A 238 16.09 -4.09 6.13
C THR A 238 16.05 -2.90 7.07
N GLY A 239 15.53 -1.75 6.63
CA GLY A 239 15.56 -0.48 7.35
C GLY A 239 16.95 0.17 7.43
N ILE A 240 17.94 -0.36 6.71
CA ILE A 240 19.29 0.18 6.66
C ILE A 240 19.39 1.24 5.56
N TYR A 241 19.76 2.46 5.94
CA TYR A 241 19.96 3.52 4.97
C TYR A 241 21.28 3.31 4.21
N ASN A 242 21.21 3.29 2.88
CA ASN A 242 22.38 3.23 2.01
C ASN A 242 22.98 4.62 1.88
N GLU A 243 24.08 4.89 2.58
CA GLU A 243 24.79 6.18 2.57
C GLU A 243 25.43 6.48 1.22
N LYS A 244 25.66 5.46 0.38
CA LYS A 244 26.24 5.59 -0.96
C LYS A 244 25.20 5.85 -2.06
N ILE A 245 23.95 6.11 -1.72
CA ILE A 245 22.85 6.22 -2.69
C ILE A 245 23.15 7.21 -3.82
N LYS A 246 23.83 8.31 -3.51
CA LYS A 246 24.24 9.28 -4.54
C LYS A 246 25.26 8.68 -5.53
N GLU A 247 26.19 7.87 -5.06
CA GLU A 247 27.17 7.18 -5.93
C GLU A 247 26.45 6.21 -6.89
N PHE A 248 25.41 5.51 -6.41
CA PHE A 248 24.53 4.69 -7.26
C PHE A 248 23.91 5.49 -8.39
N VAL A 249 23.36 6.65 -8.08
CA VAL A 249 22.77 7.56 -9.06
C VAL A 249 23.82 8.05 -10.07
N ASP A 250 24.98 8.47 -9.61
CA ASP A 250 26.03 9.00 -10.45
C ASP A 250 26.57 7.94 -11.44
N ILE A 251 26.71 6.68 -11.02
CA ILE A 251 27.11 5.55 -11.87
C ILE A 251 26.11 5.34 -13.01
N VAL A 252 24.83 5.33 -12.73
CA VAL A 252 23.78 5.09 -13.73
C VAL A 252 23.64 6.28 -14.68
N HIS A 253 23.72 7.50 -14.16
CA HIS A 253 23.72 8.72 -14.98
C HIS A 253 24.91 8.77 -15.93
N ALA A 254 26.11 8.36 -15.49
CA ALA A 254 27.31 8.31 -16.34
C ALA A 254 27.13 7.38 -17.55
N ALA A 255 26.29 6.36 -17.44
CA ALA A 255 25.93 5.46 -18.54
C ALA A 255 24.73 5.96 -19.37
N GLY A 256 24.13 7.10 -19.02
CA GLY A 256 22.97 7.68 -19.70
C GLY A 256 21.60 7.12 -19.28
N GLY A 257 21.55 6.29 -18.25
CA GLY A 257 20.31 5.78 -17.66
C GLY A 257 19.64 6.81 -16.75
N LEU A 258 18.37 6.56 -16.40
CA LEU A 258 17.58 7.33 -15.44
C LEU A 258 17.60 6.67 -14.07
N CYS A 259 17.27 7.44 -13.02
CA CYS A 259 17.18 6.92 -11.65
C CYS A 259 15.80 7.18 -11.04
N VAL A 260 15.17 6.13 -10.56
CA VAL A 260 13.88 6.14 -9.89
C VAL A 260 14.04 5.76 -8.43
N TYR A 261 13.62 6.64 -7.54
CA TYR A 261 13.56 6.37 -6.12
C TYR A 261 12.17 5.87 -5.73
N ASP A 262 12.08 4.60 -5.41
CA ASP A 262 10.87 4.06 -4.79
C ASP A 262 10.79 4.58 -3.34
N GLN A 263 9.95 5.56 -3.14
CA GLN A 263 9.62 6.14 -1.84
C GLN A 263 8.13 5.92 -1.52
N ALA A 264 7.61 4.76 -1.89
CA ALA A 264 6.25 4.36 -1.50
C ALA A 264 6.00 4.56 0.00
N ASN A 265 7.05 4.38 0.80
CA ASN A 265 7.12 4.69 2.22
C ASN A 265 8.12 5.83 2.47
N LEU A 266 7.67 6.88 3.15
CA LEU A 266 8.48 8.04 3.56
C LEU A 266 8.58 8.18 5.09
N ASN A 267 8.09 7.22 5.87
CA ASN A 267 7.92 7.39 7.31
C ASN A 267 9.22 7.77 8.05
N GLY A 268 10.36 7.27 7.60
CA GLY A 268 11.66 7.65 8.17
C GLY A 268 12.37 8.81 7.46
N LEU A 269 11.77 9.42 6.43
CA LEU A 269 12.46 10.36 5.55
C LEU A 269 11.79 11.73 5.43
N PHE A 270 10.53 11.90 5.88
CA PHE A 270 9.82 13.16 5.80
C PHE A 270 10.61 14.34 6.40
N GLY A 271 10.80 15.37 5.60
CA GLY A 271 11.49 16.59 6.03
C GLY A 271 12.98 16.44 6.37
N ILE A 272 13.57 15.25 6.13
CA ILE A 272 14.97 14.92 6.39
C ILE A 272 15.76 14.90 5.09
N THR A 273 15.27 14.22 4.06
CA THR A 273 15.90 14.15 2.74
C THR A 273 14.88 14.16 1.61
N ARG A 274 15.30 14.58 0.43
CA ARG A 274 14.46 14.62 -0.76
C ARG A 274 15.10 13.84 -1.89
N ALA A 275 14.28 13.16 -2.70
CA ALA A 275 14.77 12.36 -3.82
C ALA A 275 15.65 13.19 -4.78
N ARG A 276 15.24 14.44 -5.06
CA ARG A 276 15.99 15.31 -5.97
C ARG A 276 17.37 15.68 -5.47
N ASP A 277 17.52 15.87 -4.16
CA ASP A 277 18.82 16.22 -3.54
C ASP A 277 19.83 15.06 -3.65
N ALA A 278 19.34 13.81 -3.66
CA ALA A 278 20.15 12.64 -3.93
C ALA A 278 20.44 12.41 -5.43
N GLY A 279 19.89 13.26 -6.31
CA GLY A 279 20.13 13.22 -7.75
C GLY A 279 19.13 12.42 -8.58
N PHE A 280 18.10 11.85 -7.98
CA PHE A 280 17.10 11.06 -8.71
C PHE A 280 16.33 11.90 -9.74
N ASP A 281 15.95 11.27 -10.84
CA ASP A 281 15.12 11.85 -11.89
C ASP A 281 13.64 11.74 -11.59
N MET A 282 13.24 10.69 -10.90
CA MET A 282 11.86 10.40 -10.52
C MET A 282 11.80 9.79 -9.13
N CYS A 283 10.65 9.98 -8.49
CA CYS A 283 10.24 9.18 -7.33
C CYS A 283 8.73 8.97 -7.36
N HIS A 284 8.23 8.13 -6.46
CA HIS A 284 6.80 8.01 -6.23
C HIS A 284 6.48 7.82 -4.76
N TYR A 285 5.28 8.23 -4.36
CA TYR A 285 4.76 8.12 -3.01
C TYR A 285 3.45 7.36 -2.99
N ASN A 286 3.26 6.54 -1.95
CA ASN A 286 1.96 5.95 -1.65
C ASN A 286 1.23 6.85 -0.64
N LEU A 287 0.21 7.58 -1.13
CA LEU A 287 -0.55 8.52 -0.30
C LEU A 287 -1.39 7.80 0.77
N HIS A 288 -1.67 6.52 0.56
CA HIS A 288 -2.35 5.63 1.49
C HIS A 288 -1.42 4.97 2.53
N LYS A 289 -0.15 5.34 2.57
CA LYS A 289 0.85 4.92 3.58
C LYS A 289 1.25 6.13 4.42
N SER A 290 2.36 6.75 4.11
CA SER A 290 2.97 7.83 4.91
C SER A 290 2.10 9.08 5.07
N PHE A 291 1.15 9.31 4.16
CA PHE A 291 0.22 10.46 4.25
C PHE A 291 -1.10 10.12 4.96
N SER A 292 -1.14 8.99 5.70
CA SER A 292 -2.22 8.66 6.63
C SER A 292 -3.62 8.50 6.04
N SER A 293 -3.74 8.22 4.75
CA SER A 293 -5.02 7.76 4.21
C SER A 293 -5.25 6.28 4.56
N PRO A 294 -6.49 5.85 4.82
CA PRO A 294 -6.76 4.46 5.11
C PRO A 294 -6.25 3.53 4.01
N HIS A 295 -5.56 2.47 4.39
CA HIS A 295 -5.10 1.45 3.43
C HIS A 295 -6.28 0.68 2.80
N GLY A 296 -7.44 0.69 3.46
CA GLY A 296 -8.74 0.26 2.96
C GLY A 296 -8.79 -1.21 2.54
N CYS A 297 -8.18 -2.11 3.29
CA CYS A 297 -8.08 -3.53 2.93
C CYS A 297 -7.57 -3.73 1.50
N GLN A 298 -6.56 -2.96 1.11
CA GLN A 298 -6.02 -2.84 -0.25
C GLN A 298 -7.02 -2.23 -1.27
N GLY A 299 -8.05 -1.55 -0.78
CA GLY A 299 -9.07 -0.84 -1.55
C GLY A 299 -8.64 0.57 -1.97
N PRO A 300 -9.30 1.64 -1.50
CA PRO A 300 -9.01 2.99 -1.95
C PRO A 300 -7.57 3.41 -1.64
N ALA A 301 -6.78 3.58 -2.66
CA ALA A 301 -5.40 3.99 -2.59
C ALA A 301 -5.15 5.14 -3.56
N ALA A 302 -4.04 5.84 -3.42
CA ALA A 302 -3.53 6.77 -4.42
C ALA A 302 -2.00 6.78 -4.38
N GLY A 303 -1.41 7.10 -5.51
CA GLY A 303 0.01 7.32 -5.66
C GLY A 303 0.28 8.71 -6.24
N ALA A 304 1.46 9.21 -5.97
CA ALA A 304 1.98 10.41 -6.63
C ALA A 304 3.23 10.04 -7.40
N GLN A 305 3.24 10.27 -8.70
CA GLN A 305 4.43 10.20 -9.54
C GLN A 305 5.09 11.58 -9.55
N CYS A 306 6.36 11.66 -9.18
CA CYS A 306 7.13 12.90 -9.12
C CYS A 306 8.33 12.81 -10.07
N VAL A 307 8.54 13.84 -10.89
CA VAL A 307 9.58 13.84 -11.92
C VAL A 307 10.31 15.16 -11.99
N CYS A 308 11.57 15.11 -12.43
CA CYS A 308 12.35 16.31 -12.72
C CYS A 308 11.90 16.99 -14.03
N GLU A 309 12.33 18.23 -14.28
CA GLU A 309 11.91 19.09 -15.39
C GLU A 309 11.98 18.40 -16.76
N LYS A 310 13.10 17.72 -17.07
CA LYS A 310 13.28 17.03 -18.37
C LYS A 310 12.24 15.96 -18.66
N LEU A 311 11.55 15.46 -17.61
CA LEU A 311 10.53 14.41 -17.70
C LEU A 311 9.11 14.95 -17.53
N ALA A 312 8.94 16.22 -17.19
CA ALA A 312 7.65 16.83 -16.85
C ALA A 312 6.60 16.71 -17.97
N LYS A 313 7.02 16.73 -19.24
CA LYS A 313 6.12 16.62 -20.38
C LYS A 313 5.49 15.22 -20.53
N PHE A 314 6.13 14.18 -19.99
CA PHE A 314 5.69 12.79 -20.14
C PHE A 314 4.70 12.33 -19.06
N VAL A 315 4.51 13.07 -17.96
CA VAL A 315 3.61 12.63 -16.88
C VAL A 315 2.19 12.38 -17.38
N ALA A 316 1.48 11.49 -16.69
CA ALA A 316 0.12 11.11 -17.06
C ALA A 316 -0.84 12.30 -17.07
N ALA A 317 -1.72 12.32 -18.06
CA ALA A 317 -2.77 13.32 -18.22
C ALA A 317 -4.12 12.83 -17.65
N PRO A 318 -5.01 13.73 -17.14
CA PRO A 318 -4.77 15.18 -17.03
C PRO A 318 -3.91 15.53 -15.81
N THR A 319 -3.28 16.70 -15.86
CA THR A 319 -2.77 17.41 -14.69
C THR A 319 -3.72 18.53 -14.29
N VAL A 320 -3.65 19.01 -13.06
CA VAL A 320 -4.43 20.18 -12.64
C VAL A 320 -3.56 21.41 -12.75
N GLU A 321 -4.02 22.40 -13.51
CA GLU A 321 -3.30 23.64 -13.74
C GLU A 321 -4.14 24.85 -13.23
N PHE A 322 -3.48 26.00 -13.06
CA PHE A 322 -4.10 27.26 -12.66
C PHE A 322 -3.73 28.36 -13.64
N ASP A 323 -4.72 29.03 -14.25
CA ASP A 323 -4.52 30.06 -15.26
C ASP A 323 -4.43 31.50 -14.70
N GLY A 324 -4.48 31.62 -13.37
CA GLY A 324 -4.52 32.91 -12.68
C GLY A 324 -5.92 33.27 -12.18
N GLU A 325 -6.96 32.63 -12.66
CA GLU A 325 -8.36 32.86 -12.29
C GLU A 325 -9.05 31.60 -11.80
N LYS A 326 -8.85 30.49 -12.51
CA LYS A 326 -9.49 29.19 -12.22
C LYS A 326 -8.54 28.01 -12.37
N TYR A 327 -8.89 26.92 -11.70
CA TYR A 327 -8.24 25.63 -11.84
C TYR A 327 -8.93 24.82 -12.95
N TYR A 328 -8.13 24.09 -13.76
CA TYR A 328 -8.64 23.30 -14.86
C TYR A 328 -7.85 21.99 -15.05
N LEU A 329 -8.45 21.05 -15.74
CA LEU A 329 -7.82 19.75 -16.08
C LEU A 329 -7.14 19.89 -17.45
N ASP A 330 -5.80 19.87 -17.47
CA ASP A 330 -5.04 19.94 -18.71
C ASP A 330 -4.89 18.55 -19.35
N TYR A 331 -5.67 18.32 -20.38
CA TYR A 331 -5.58 17.15 -21.26
C TYR A 331 -4.70 17.37 -22.49
N ASN A 332 -4.27 18.61 -22.77
CA ASN A 332 -3.47 18.95 -23.94
C ASN A 332 -1.98 18.73 -23.71
N ARG A 333 -1.61 17.49 -23.55
CA ARG A 333 -0.23 17.05 -23.24
C ARG A 333 0.22 15.99 -24.26
N PRO A 334 0.67 16.42 -25.46
CA PRO A 334 0.94 15.51 -26.59
C PRO A 334 2.05 14.48 -26.33
N ASP A 335 3.04 14.81 -25.46
CA ASP A 335 4.13 13.91 -25.09
C ASP A 335 3.79 13.00 -23.90
N SER A 336 2.61 13.17 -23.27
CA SER A 336 2.20 12.41 -22.09
C SER A 336 2.12 10.92 -22.37
N ILE A 337 2.47 10.10 -21.34
CA ILE A 337 2.23 8.65 -21.36
C ILE A 337 0.73 8.29 -21.41
N GLY A 338 -0.15 9.28 -21.45
CA GLY A 338 -1.58 9.09 -21.54
C GLY A 338 -2.25 8.99 -20.19
N LYS A 339 -3.44 8.39 -20.18
CA LYS A 339 -4.31 8.29 -19.01
C LYS A 339 -4.11 6.96 -18.29
N LEU A 340 -3.73 6.98 -17.03
CA LEU A 340 -3.46 5.77 -16.24
C LEU A 340 -4.73 5.10 -15.73
N ARG A 341 -5.80 5.87 -15.48
CA ARG A 341 -7.05 5.37 -14.93
C ARG A 341 -8.23 6.23 -15.34
N LYS A 342 -9.45 5.78 -15.00
CA LYS A 342 -10.67 6.57 -15.22
C LYS A 342 -10.62 7.87 -14.40
N PHE A 343 -11.30 8.89 -14.91
CA PHE A 343 -11.42 10.21 -14.30
C PHE A 343 -10.06 10.93 -14.17
N TYR A 344 -9.82 11.64 -13.07
CA TYR A 344 -8.65 12.48 -12.86
C TYR A 344 -7.91 12.15 -11.55
N GLY A 345 -7.97 10.92 -11.07
CA GLY A 345 -7.31 10.48 -9.84
C GLY A 345 -8.29 9.92 -8.80
N VAL A 346 -7.93 10.02 -7.52
CA VAL A 346 -8.73 9.55 -6.38
C VAL A 346 -8.97 10.70 -5.39
N PRO A 347 -9.87 11.65 -5.69
CA PRO A 347 -10.05 12.87 -4.90
C PRO A 347 -10.24 12.64 -3.40
N ALA A 348 -10.97 11.59 -3.02
CA ALA A 348 -11.17 11.25 -1.61
C ALA A 348 -9.86 10.95 -0.85
N VAL A 349 -8.88 10.32 -1.48
CA VAL A 349 -7.55 10.10 -0.87
C VAL A 349 -6.74 11.40 -0.89
N LEU A 350 -6.85 12.18 -1.96
CA LEU A 350 -6.14 13.47 -2.08
C LEU A 350 -6.61 14.47 -1.03
N VAL A 351 -7.91 14.55 -0.76
CA VAL A 351 -8.45 15.41 0.32
C VAL A 351 -7.90 15.00 1.69
N ARG A 352 -7.77 13.69 1.97
CA ARG A 352 -7.12 13.22 3.21
C ARG A 352 -5.64 13.62 3.26
N THR A 353 -4.93 13.43 2.15
CA THR A 353 -3.52 13.84 2.01
C THR A 353 -3.35 15.33 2.28
N TYR A 354 -4.17 16.16 1.65
CA TYR A 354 -4.19 17.61 1.87
C TYR A 354 -4.42 17.96 3.34
N ALA A 355 -5.43 17.36 3.96
CA ALA A 355 -5.74 17.61 5.37
C ALA A 355 -4.58 17.21 6.29
N TYR A 356 -3.96 16.06 6.02
CA TYR A 356 -2.80 15.58 6.77
C TYR A 356 -1.60 16.54 6.68
N ILE A 357 -1.23 16.94 5.45
CA ILE A 357 -0.13 17.89 5.22
C ILE A 357 -0.41 19.23 5.92
N ARG A 358 -1.64 19.72 5.81
CA ARG A 358 -2.05 21.00 6.42
C ARG A 358 -2.06 20.96 7.94
N THR A 359 -2.40 19.81 8.52
CA THR A 359 -2.41 19.62 9.97
C THR A 359 -1.01 19.63 10.55
N LEU A 360 -0.08 18.94 9.90
CA LEU A 360 1.29 18.77 10.41
C LEU A 360 2.18 19.97 10.10
N GLY A 361 2.06 20.55 8.90
CA GLY A 361 3.04 21.51 8.42
C GLY A 361 4.44 20.93 8.27
N PRO A 362 5.45 21.74 7.89
CA PRO A 362 6.81 21.23 7.64
C PRO A 362 7.47 20.68 8.91
N ASP A 363 7.28 21.32 10.05
CA ASP A 363 7.88 20.89 11.32
C ASP A 363 7.27 19.57 11.81
N GLY A 364 5.94 19.45 11.74
CA GLY A 364 5.25 18.20 12.09
C GLY A 364 5.65 17.03 11.20
N MET A 365 5.87 17.25 9.90
CA MET A 365 6.35 16.21 9.00
C MET A 365 7.72 15.67 9.39
N LYS A 366 8.65 16.54 9.77
CA LYS A 366 9.95 16.11 10.28
C LYS A 366 9.81 15.34 11.60
N GLN A 367 8.97 15.84 12.51
CA GLN A 367 8.75 15.21 13.82
C GLN A 367 8.18 13.78 13.68
N ILE A 368 7.23 13.55 12.77
CA ILE A 368 6.70 12.19 12.56
C ILE A 368 7.76 11.21 12.06
N ALA A 369 8.69 11.66 11.21
CA ALA A 369 9.80 10.81 10.76
C ALA A 369 10.76 10.48 11.93
N GLU A 370 11.13 11.47 12.71
CA GLU A 370 11.96 11.28 13.89
C GLU A 370 11.31 10.33 14.92
N MET A 371 9.99 10.48 15.14
CA MET A 371 9.23 9.59 16.03
C MET A 371 9.11 8.17 15.49
N SER A 372 8.89 8.00 14.17
CA SER A 372 8.86 6.68 13.54
C SER A 372 10.20 5.94 13.72
N ILE A 373 11.31 6.63 13.54
CA ILE A 373 12.65 6.08 13.74
C ILE A 373 12.88 5.72 15.23
N LEU A 374 12.48 6.60 16.14
CA LEU A 374 12.62 6.36 17.59
C LEU A 374 11.81 5.13 18.01
N ASN A 375 10.54 5.07 17.63
CA ASN A 375 9.64 3.96 17.94
C ASN A 375 10.17 2.63 17.40
N ASN A 376 10.66 2.62 16.15
CA ASN A 376 11.23 1.41 15.58
C ASN A 376 12.47 0.93 16.34
N ASN A 377 13.41 1.81 16.66
CA ASN A 377 14.63 1.41 17.37
C ASN A 377 14.35 1.03 18.84
N TYR A 378 13.35 1.64 19.46
CA TYR A 378 12.87 1.20 20.78
C TYR A 378 12.30 -0.22 20.71
N MET A 379 11.40 -0.48 19.77
CA MET A 379 10.81 -1.80 19.55
C MET A 379 11.87 -2.84 19.17
N LEU A 380 12.77 -2.52 18.25
CA LEU A 380 13.87 -3.39 17.82
C LEU A 380 14.71 -3.85 18.99
N LYS A 381 15.11 -2.92 19.89
CA LYS A 381 15.87 -3.24 21.08
C LYS A 381 15.14 -4.25 21.95
N LYS A 382 13.83 -4.09 22.13
CA LYS A 382 13.00 -4.98 22.96
C LYS A 382 12.78 -6.35 22.33
N LEU A 383 12.55 -6.39 21.01
CA LEU A 383 12.39 -7.65 20.27
C LEU A 383 13.65 -8.49 20.31
N LEU A 384 14.84 -7.89 20.22
CA LEU A 384 16.11 -8.60 20.30
C LEU A 384 16.44 -9.18 21.70
N GLU A 385 15.68 -8.83 22.74
CA GLU A 385 15.74 -9.47 24.05
C GLU A 385 14.98 -10.81 24.08
N ILE A 386 14.16 -11.11 23.05
CA ILE A 386 13.35 -12.33 22.97
C ILE A 386 14.20 -13.44 22.37
N LYS A 387 14.27 -14.59 23.07
CA LYS A 387 14.98 -15.77 22.58
C LYS A 387 14.41 -16.25 21.23
N GLY A 388 15.28 -16.50 20.28
CA GLY A 388 14.92 -17.00 18.94
C GLY A 388 14.71 -15.91 17.89
N ILE A 389 14.74 -14.62 18.28
CA ILE A 389 14.76 -13.50 17.34
C ILE A 389 16.19 -13.10 17.02
N SER A 390 16.49 -12.96 15.74
CA SER A 390 17.78 -12.47 15.29
C SER A 390 17.65 -11.31 14.28
N LEU A 391 18.74 -10.54 14.14
CA LEU A 391 18.88 -9.44 13.20
C LEU A 391 19.92 -9.82 12.14
N PRO A 392 19.51 -10.15 10.90
CA PRO A 392 20.39 -10.76 9.89
C PRO A 392 21.56 -9.87 9.45
N TYR A 393 21.34 -8.55 9.30
CA TYR A 393 22.35 -7.62 8.78
C TYR A 393 22.71 -6.53 9.78
N ALA A 394 23.93 -5.99 9.67
CA ALA A 394 24.40 -4.79 10.36
C ALA A 394 24.00 -4.75 11.85
N LYS A 395 24.33 -5.80 12.61
CA LYS A 395 24.07 -5.90 14.06
C LYS A 395 24.61 -4.67 14.80
N GLY A 396 23.82 -4.13 15.71
CA GLY A 396 24.18 -2.96 16.51
C GLY A 396 24.04 -1.61 15.84
N LYS A 397 23.68 -1.56 14.54
CA LYS A 397 23.35 -0.29 13.87
C LYS A 397 21.87 0.03 14.03
N TYR A 398 21.56 1.32 14.12
CA TYR A 398 20.18 1.81 14.07
C TYR A 398 19.53 1.53 12.73
N ARG A 399 18.19 1.44 12.74
CA ARG A 399 17.33 1.32 11.58
C ARG A 399 16.52 2.60 11.42
N LEU A 400 16.04 2.86 10.21
CA LEU A 400 15.06 3.91 10.02
C LEU A 400 13.69 3.44 10.55
N GLU A 401 12.61 3.58 9.81
CA GLU A 401 11.24 3.33 10.27
C GLU A 401 10.87 1.86 10.47
N GLN A 402 11.65 0.93 9.94
CA GLN A 402 11.38 -0.51 9.99
C GLN A 402 12.66 -1.32 10.23
N ALA A 403 12.49 -2.59 10.60
CA ALA A 403 13.60 -3.53 10.73
C ALA A 403 13.18 -4.92 10.28
N ARG A 404 13.95 -5.55 9.40
CA ARG A 404 13.72 -6.96 9.04
C ARG A 404 14.46 -7.88 10.01
N LEU A 405 13.69 -8.64 10.74
CA LEU A 405 14.09 -9.61 11.75
C LEU A 405 13.86 -11.03 11.23
N SER A 406 14.35 -12.03 11.96
CA SER A 406 14.19 -13.45 11.62
C SER A 406 13.87 -14.28 12.86
N TRP A 407 12.92 -15.20 12.72
CA TRP A 407 12.59 -16.27 13.67
C TRP A 407 13.34 -17.57 13.39
N LYS A 408 14.33 -17.57 12.50
CA LYS A 408 15.05 -18.78 12.07
C LYS A 408 15.55 -19.64 13.24
N GLU A 409 16.14 -19.01 14.27
CA GLU A 409 16.67 -19.72 15.43
C GLU A 409 15.55 -20.43 16.22
N LEU A 410 14.42 -19.76 16.47
CA LEU A 410 13.26 -20.37 17.10
C LEU A 410 12.68 -21.51 16.28
N THR A 411 12.58 -21.30 14.96
CA THR A 411 12.04 -22.33 14.04
C THR A 411 12.91 -23.56 14.02
N ASP A 412 14.23 -23.41 13.98
CA ASP A 412 15.17 -24.53 14.00
C ASP A 412 15.10 -25.34 15.30
N GLU A 413 14.87 -24.66 16.44
CA GLU A 413 14.81 -25.32 17.77
C GLU A 413 13.45 -25.95 18.08
N THR A 414 12.34 -25.40 17.56
CA THR A 414 10.97 -25.77 17.97
C THR A 414 10.11 -26.33 16.85
N GLY A 415 10.48 -26.06 15.61
CA GLY A 415 9.66 -26.33 14.43
C GLY A 415 8.42 -25.45 14.30
N VAL A 416 8.32 -24.36 15.06
CA VAL A 416 7.29 -23.31 14.90
C VAL A 416 7.77 -22.31 13.87
N THR A 417 7.00 -22.07 12.83
CA THR A 417 7.35 -21.17 11.72
C THR A 417 6.87 -19.74 11.98
N THR A 418 7.40 -18.78 11.24
CA THR A 418 6.90 -17.40 11.24
C THR A 418 5.39 -17.33 10.92
N ASP A 419 4.92 -18.15 9.99
CA ASP A 419 3.50 -18.20 9.62
C ASP A 419 2.63 -18.75 10.77
N ASP A 420 3.15 -19.66 11.63
CA ASP A 420 2.48 -20.10 12.85
C ASP A 420 2.40 -18.97 13.89
N ILE A 421 3.49 -18.22 14.07
CA ILE A 421 3.57 -17.06 14.97
C ILE A 421 2.58 -15.98 14.54
N CYS A 422 2.51 -15.68 13.23
CA CYS A 422 1.58 -14.69 12.68
C CYS A 422 0.11 -15.06 12.93
N ARG A 423 -0.23 -16.35 12.88
CA ARG A 423 -1.58 -16.79 13.26
C ARG A 423 -1.81 -16.71 14.77
N ARG A 424 -0.79 -17.03 15.57
CA ARG A 424 -0.92 -16.97 17.03
C ARG A 424 -1.10 -15.54 17.55
N ILE A 425 -0.49 -14.56 16.90
CA ILE A 425 -0.59 -13.16 17.36
C ILE A 425 -2.02 -12.60 17.25
N VAL A 426 -2.85 -13.17 16.38
CA VAL A 426 -4.29 -12.83 16.28
C VAL A 426 -5.02 -13.12 17.59
N ASP A 427 -4.62 -14.18 18.31
CA ASP A 427 -5.21 -14.53 19.61
C ASP A 427 -4.87 -13.52 20.72
N TYR A 428 -3.92 -12.63 20.47
CA TYR A 428 -3.57 -11.49 21.33
C TYR A 428 -4.20 -10.17 20.88
N GLY A 429 -5.04 -10.21 19.84
CA GLY A 429 -5.73 -9.04 19.32
C GLY A 429 -4.94 -8.22 18.31
N PHE A 430 -3.87 -8.75 17.75
CA PHE A 430 -3.10 -8.11 16.69
C PHE A 430 -3.46 -8.72 15.33
N GLN A 431 -3.40 -7.89 14.30
CA GLN A 431 -3.71 -8.34 12.95
C GLN A 431 -2.58 -9.23 12.41
N ASP A 432 -2.93 -10.37 11.82
CA ASP A 432 -2.02 -11.15 10.99
C ASP A 432 -1.86 -10.46 9.64
N TYR A 433 -0.63 -10.08 9.32
CA TYR A 433 -0.28 -9.44 8.07
C TYR A 433 0.80 -10.27 7.37
N PHE A 434 1.15 -9.93 6.13
CA PHE A 434 2.23 -10.65 5.48
C PHE A 434 3.59 -10.35 6.11
N THR A 435 4.44 -11.35 6.20
CA THR A 435 5.71 -11.30 6.93
C THR A 435 6.81 -10.57 6.16
N SER A 436 6.82 -10.73 4.84
CA SER A 436 7.84 -10.18 3.93
C SER A 436 7.43 -10.35 2.47
N HIS A 437 7.96 -9.53 1.60
CA HIS A 437 7.89 -9.72 0.15
C HIS A 437 8.68 -10.95 -0.30
N HIS A 438 8.25 -11.55 -1.41
CA HIS A 438 8.99 -12.63 -2.07
C HIS A 438 9.99 -12.08 -3.11
N PRO A 439 11.13 -12.78 -3.35
CA PRO A 439 11.57 -13.98 -2.66
C PRO A 439 12.06 -13.68 -1.23
N ARG A 440 11.81 -14.59 -0.31
CA ARG A 440 12.26 -14.46 1.10
C ARG A 440 13.75 -14.85 1.20
N ILE A 441 14.67 -13.91 0.91
CA ILE A 441 16.13 -14.18 1.04
C ILE A 441 16.60 -14.25 2.49
N ILE A 442 15.84 -13.66 3.43
CA ILE A 442 16.01 -13.85 4.87
C ILE A 442 15.01 -14.94 5.27
N PRO A 443 15.49 -16.04 5.88
CA PRO A 443 14.60 -17.12 6.31
C PRO A 443 13.75 -16.68 7.51
N GLU A 444 12.53 -17.21 7.60
CA GLU A 444 11.58 -16.93 8.68
C GLU A 444 11.47 -15.43 9.02
N PRO A 445 11.21 -14.57 8.02
CA PRO A 445 11.30 -13.13 8.19
C PRO A 445 10.04 -12.55 8.83
N PHE A 446 10.19 -11.45 9.56
CA PHE A 446 9.11 -10.53 9.89
C PHE A 446 9.65 -9.10 9.97
N THR A 447 8.82 -8.12 9.63
CA THR A 447 9.28 -6.75 9.41
C THR A 447 8.30 -5.76 10.05
N PRO A 448 8.30 -5.60 11.38
CA PRO A 448 7.39 -4.67 12.03
C PRO A 448 7.78 -3.21 11.77
N GLU A 449 6.77 -2.35 11.62
CA GLU A 449 6.91 -0.93 11.35
C GLU A 449 6.00 -0.13 12.28
N PRO A 450 6.45 0.19 13.50
CA PRO A 450 5.69 0.96 14.47
C PRO A 450 5.83 2.46 14.18
N VAL A 451 5.09 2.96 13.23
CA VAL A 451 5.10 4.38 12.85
C VAL A 451 4.85 5.32 14.06
N GLU A 452 4.82 6.62 13.85
CA GLU A 452 4.59 7.62 14.89
C GLU A 452 3.23 7.50 15.61
N SER A 453 2.29 6.75 15.04
CA SER A 453 0.92 6.62 15.56
C SER A 453 0.83 5.83 16.87
N TYR A 454 1.81 5.02 17.18
CA TYR A 454 1.77 4.13 18.34
C TYR A 454 2.53 4.70 19.53
N SER A 455 1.88 4.60 20.69
CA SER A 455 2.50 4.97 21.96
C SER A 455 3.54 3.94 22.39
N LYS A 456 4.36 4.32 23.39
CA LYS A 456 5.28 3.38 24.02
C LYS A 456 4.55 2.16 24.61
N ASP A 457 3.37 2.37 25.19
CA ASP A 457 2.59 1.30 25.82
C ASP A 457 2.04 0.32 24.75
N ASP A 458 1.60 0.82 23.58
CA ASP A 458 1.18 0.00 22.44
C ASP A 458 2.34 -0.88 21.94
N ILE A 459 3.54 -0.29 21.83
CA ILE A 459 4.74 -1.02 21.39
C ILE A 459 5.14 -2.08 22.44
N ASP A 460 5.08 -1.75 23.73
CA ASP A 460 5.37 -2.70 24.79
C ASP A 460 4.38 -3.88 24.79
N GLU A 461 3.08 -3.63 24.59
CA GLU A 461 2.05 -4.66 24.48
C GLU A 461 2.32 -5.59 23.27
N PHE A 462 2.65 -5.03 22.10
CA PHE A 462 3.01 -5.78 20.92
C PHE A 462 4.25 -6.68 21.14
N VAL A 463 5.31 -6.13 21.74
CA VAL A 463 6.54 -6.89 22.03
C VAL A 463 6.27 -8.01 23.04
N ASP A 464 5.44 -7.74 24.06
CA ASP A 464 5.13 -8.73 25.08
C ASP A 464 4.28 -9.88 24.54
N ALA A 465 3.41 -9.62 23.54
CA ALA A 465 2.71 -10.67 22.83
C ALA A 465 3.70 -11.60 22.08
N TYR A 466 4.68 -11.07 21.38
CA TYR A 466 5.73 -11.88 20.74
C TYR A 466 6.59 -12.63 21.76
N ARG A 467 6.89 -12.04 22.92
CA ARG A 467 7.63 -12.71 24.00
C ARG A 467 6.85 -13.90 24.51
N GLN A 468 5.55 -13.76 24.73
CA GLN A 468 4.68 -14.83 25.18
C GLN A 468 4.58 -15.95 24.12
N ILE A 469 4.43 -15.61 22.85
CA ILE A 469 4.38 -16.59 21.75
C ILE A 469 5.71 -17.34 21.64
N ALA A 470 6.84 -16.66 21.80
CA ALA A 470 8.14 -17.33 21.81
C ALA A 470 8.27 -18.31 22.99
N GLU A 471 7.82 -17.92 24.18
CA GLU A 471 7.78 -18.83 25.35
C GLU A 471 6.87 -20.04 25.09
N GLU A 472 5.70 -19.85 24.52
CA GLU A 472 4.79 -20.93 24.08
C GLU A 472 5.47 -21.84 23.05
N ALA A 473 6.18 -21.27 22.06
CA ALA A 473 6.89 -22.05 21.06
C ALA A 473 7.94 -22.99 21.68
N TYR A 474 8.63 -22.55 22.73
CA TYR A 474 9.62 -23.36 23.45
C TYR A 474 9.03 -24.34 24.45
N THR A 475 7.85 -24.08 24.99
CA THR A 475 7.25 -24.91 26.08
C THR A 475 6.09 -25.78 25.61
N THR A 476 5.25 -25.24 24.73
CA THR A 476 4.01 -25.86 24.24
C THR A 476 3.80 -25.56 22.76
N PRO A 477 4.73 -25.94 21.87
CA PRO A 477 4.72 -25.52 20.46
C PRO A 477 3.41 -25.83 19.72
N GLN A 478 2.67 -26.82 20.17
CA GLN A 478 1.40 -27.21 19.56
C GLN A 478 0.34 -26.10 19.65
N VAL A 479 0.34 -25.32 20.73
CA VAL A 479 -0.58 -24.19 20.90
C VAL A 479 -0.35 -23.13 19.82
N VAL A 480 0.90 -22.86 19.45
CA VAL A 480 1.24 -21.92 18.39
C VAL A 480 0.88 -22.48 17.01
N LYS A 481 1.17 -23.76 16.77
CA LYS A 481 0.90 -24.42 15.48
C LYS A 481 -0.60 -24.57 15.17
N GLU A 482 -1.42 -24.71 16.19
CA GLU A 482 -2.88 -24.86 16.03
C GLU A 482 -3.65 -23.54 16.05
N ALA A 483 -2.96 -22.40 16.24
CA ALA A 483 -3.58 -21.07 16.22
C ALA A 483 -4.21 -20.75 14.83
N PRO A 484 -5.23 -19.86 14.79
CA PRO A 484 -5.79 -19.09 15.89
C PRO A 484 -6.82 -19.87 16.72
N HIS A 485 -6.96 -19.49 18.02
CA HIS A 485 -7.91 -20.09 18.96
C HIS A 485 -9.07 -19.15 19.31
N HIS A 486 -8.83 -17.85 19.29
CA HIS A 486 -9.75 -16.80 19.74
C HIS A 486 -10.31 -15.93 18.61
N ALA A 487 -9.97 -16.24 17.37
CA ALA A 487 -10.47 -15.53 16.19
C ALA A 487 -11.87 -16.03 15.79
N ALA A 488 -12.63 -15.18 15.10
CA ALA A 488 -13.92 -15.52 14.53
C ALA A 488 -13.84 -16.70 13.55
N LEU A 489 -12.78 -16.75 12.77
CA LEU A 489 -12.45 -17.88 11.89
C LEU A 489 -11.76 -18.97 12.70
N GLY A 490 -12.51 -19.98 13.10
CA GLY A 490 -12.01 -21.09 13.93
C GLY A 490 -11.12 -22.11 13.21
N SER A 491 -10.70 -21.86 11.98
CA SER A 491 -9.84 -22.78 11.24
C SER A 491 -8.87 -22.07 10.31
N ARG A 492 -7.69 -22.67 10.19
CA ARG A 492 -6.62 -22.22 9.29
C ARG A 492 -6.98 -22.55 7.83
N ILE A 493 -6.92 -21.55 6.98
CA ILE A 493 -6.89 -21.76 5.53
C ILE A 493 -5.45 -22.08 5.14
N GLN A 494 -5.20 -23.31 4.68
CA GLN A 494 -3.89 -23.71 4.19
C GLN A 494 -3.80 -23.40 2.70
N GLU A 495 -2.67 -22.83 2.26
CA GLU A 495 -2.44 -22.53 0.83
C GLU A 495 -2.58 -23.78 -0.04
N ASP A 496 -2.11 -24.93 0.43
CA ASP A 496 -2.26 -26.22 -0.23
C ASP A 496 -3.73 -26.60 -0.49
N GLY A 497 -4.65 -26.11 0.35
CA GLY A 497 -6.07 -26.30 0.14
C GLY A 497 -6.62 -25.51 -1.05
N LEU A 498 -5.97 -24.45 -1.49
CA LEU A 498 -6.36 -23.71 -2.69
C LEU A 498 -6.13 -24.51 -3.97
N ILE A 499 -5.24 -25.49 -3.95
CA ILE A 499 -5.04 -26.45 -5.04
C ILE A 499 -6.28 -27.33 -5.23
N GLU A 500 -6.98 -27.63 -4.14
CA GLU A 500 -8.26 -28.34 -4.16
C GLU A 500 -9.44 -27.35 -4.18
N TRP A 501 -9.43 -26.43 -5.14
CA TRP A 501 -10.40 -25.34 -5.27
C TRP A 501 -11.88 -25.75 -5.13
N LYS A 502 -12.21 -27.02 -5.37
CA LYS A 502 -13.57 -27.56 -5.16
C LYS A 502 -13.98 -27.61 -3.69
N LYS A 503 -13.02 -27.69 -2.76
CA LYS A 503 -13.27 -27.63 -1.31
C LYS A 503 -13.43 -26.18 -0.83
N PHE A 504 -12.83 -25.24 -1.54
CA PHE A 504 -12.92 -23.81 -1.25
C PHE A 504 -13.79 -23.17 -2.32
N ALA A 505 -15.09 -23.12 -2.08
CA ALA A 505 -16.06 -22.54 -3.00
C ALA A 505 -15.73 -21.06 -3.31
N THR A 506 -14.79 -20.83 -4.20
CA THR A 506 -14.38 -19.47 -4.63
C THR A 506 -15.42 -18.78 -5.50
N THR A 507 -16.44 -19.50 -5.93
CA THR A 507 -17.58 -18.97 -6.67
C THR A 507 -18.88 -19.53 -6.11
N TRP A 508 -19.97 -18.77 -6.22
CA TRP A 508 -21.29 -19.25 -5.83
C TRP A 508 -21.67 -20.56 -6.52
N ARG A 509 -21.32 -20.73 -7.80
CA ARG A 509 -21.58 -21.97 -8.56
C ARG A 509 -20.83 -23.18 -8.01
N ALA A 510 -19.64 -23.00 -7.43
CA ALA A 510 -18.89 -24.08 -6.82
C ALA A 510 -19.37 -24.38 -5.40
N TYR A 511 -20.04 -23.41 -4.75
CA TYR A 511 -20.54 -23.52 -3.38
C TYR A 511 -21.85 -24.31 -3.30
N ILE A 512 -22.79 -24.14 -4.25
CA ILE A 512 -24.06 -24.87 -4.34
C ILE A 512 -23.87 -26.21 -5.07
#